data_b83bee0d1b3c1566ed7af4077f9cf722
#
_entry.id   b83bee0d1b3c1566ed7af4077f9cf722
#
_cell.length_a   1.000
_cell.length_b   1.000
_cell.length_c   1.000
_cell.angle_alpha   90.00
_cell.angle_beta   90.00
_cell.angle_gamma   90.00
#
_symmetry.space_group_name_H-M   'P 1'
#
loop_
_entity.id
_entity.type
_entity.pdbx_description
1 polymer ?
#
loop_
_entity_poly.entity_id
_entity_poly.type
_entity_poly.pdbx_seq_one_letter_code
_entity_poly.pdbx_strand_id
1 'polypeptide(L)'
;MVDYTIYPALASHLGDACAPFDFAFDCLGVQALYTGCGKYLAPHGVYESVGVRPPSFWVLDFVRAVIKMKANEYWPQSTWLGGTGRVYKGVSMMKPSRQDRQTVMDYLASGRIRVVVDSTWEWEHARAAYEHLGQGHAAGKVVVKVDPKAY
;
A
#
# COMPACT_ATOMS: atom_id res chain seq x y z
N MET A 1 14.71 6.44 7.05
CA MET A 1 13.98 6.12 5.78
C MET A 1 14.89 5.25 4.94
N VAL A 2 14.36 4.16 4.38
CA VAL A 2 15.14 3.23 3.53
C VAL A 2 14.66 3.40 2.09
N ASP A 3 15.58 3.56 1.16
CA ASP A 3 15.29 3.62 -0.26
C ASP A 3 15.24 2.20 -0.84
N TYR A 4 14.06 1.75 -1.20
CA TYR A 4 13.83 0.39 -1.72
C TYR A 4 14.46 0.16 -3.11
N THR A 5 14.82 1.21 -3.83
CA THR A 5 15.46 1.10 -5.15
C THR A 5 16.92 0.62 -5.03
N ILE A 6 17.55 0.92 -3.88
CA ILE A 6 18.92 0.53 -3.57
C ILE A 6 18.98 -0.91 -3.03
N TYR A 7 17.91 -1.38 -2.36
CA TYR A 7 17.87 -2.67 -1.67
C TYR A 7 16.85 -3.63 -2.31
N PRO A 8 17.24 -4.39 -3.34
CA PRO A 8 16.31 -5.32 -4.01
C PRO A 8 15.79 -6.42 -3.08
N ALA A 9 16.54 -6.77 -2.03
CA ALA A 9 16.14 -7.71 -0.97
C ALA A 9 15.70 -6.97 0.31
N LEU A 10 14.73 -6.06 0.20
CA LEU A 10 14.33 -5.15 1.28
C LEU A 10 14.03 -5.86 2.61
N ALA A 11 13.34 -7.01 2.59
CA ALA A 11 13.02 -7.76 3.80
C ALA A 11 14.29 -8.22 4.57
N SER A 12 15.34 -8.63 3.86
CA SER A 12 16.62 -9.01 4.47
C SER A 12 17.32 -7.78 5.03
N HIS A 13 17.40 -6.71 4.25
CA HIS A 13 18.01 -5.45 4.69
C HIS A 13 17.35 -4.90 5.97
N LEU A 14 16.03 -4.93 6.05
CA LEU A 14 15.30 -4.49 7.26
C LEU A 14 15.62 -5.36 8.47
N GLY A 15 15.78 -6.68 8.28
CA GLY A 15 16.15 -7.61 9.35
C GLY A 15 17.58 -7.41 9.85
N ASP A 16 18.51 -7.06 8.95
CA ASP A 16 19.93 -6.89 9.28
C ASP A 16 20.23 -5.49 9.86
N ALA A 17 19.54 -4.46 9.39
CA ALA A 17 19.83 -3.06 9.71
C ALA A 17 18.96 -2.46 10.82
N CYS A 18 17.84 -3.09 11.17
CA CYS A 18 16.86 -2.54 12.10
C CYS A 18 16.56 -3.53 13.25
N ALA A 19 16.16 -2.98 14.40
CA ALA A 19 15.53 -3.79 15.45
C ALA A 19 14.20 -4.36 14.94
N PRO A 20 13.75 -5.54 15.42
CA PRO A 20 12.47 -6.09 15.02
C PRO A 20 11.33 -5.12 15.26
N PHE A 21 10.46 -4.98 14.25
CA PHE A 21 9.27 -4.14 14.34
C PHE A 21 8.09 -4.92 14.91
N ASP A 22 7.24 -4.27 15.70
CA ASP A 22 5.99 -4.86 16.19
C ASP A 22 4.88 -4.81 15.15
N PHE A 23 4.97 -3.89 14.19
CA PHE A 23 3.93 -3.63 13.20
C PHE A 23 4.51 -3.25 11.85
N ALA A 24 3.98 -3.84 10.78
CA ALA A 24 4.25 -3.44 9.41
C ALA A 24 2.93 -3.09 8.70
N PHE A 25 2.87 -1.89 8.12
CA PHE A 25 1.72 -1.42 7.34
C PHE A 25 2.09 -1.33 5.87
N ASP A 26 1.49 -2.21 5.05
CA ASP A 26 1.78 -2.32 3.62
C ASP A 26 0.66 -1.68 2.78
N CYS A 27 0.97 -0.51 2.22
CA CYS A 27 0.05 0.22 1.33
C CYS A 27 0.07 -0.30 -0.12
N LEU A 28 1.06 -1.11 -0.49
CA LEU A 28 1.26 -1.55 -1.88
C LEU A 28 0.79 -2.98 -2.15
N GLY A 29 0.74 -3.83 -1.11
CA GLY A 29 0.41 -5.25 -1.26
C GLY A 29 1.55 -6.07 -1.86
N VAL A 30 2.79 -5.83 -1.40
CA VAL A 30 3.98 -6.53 -1.89
C VAL A 30 4.14 -7.87 -1.20
N GLN A 31 3.72 -8.95 -1.86
CA GLN A 31 3.74 -10.31 -1.30
C GLN A 31 5.13 -10.73 -0.79
N ALA A 32 6.21 -10.32 -1.46
CA ALA A 32 7.59 -10.66 -1.04
C ALA A 32 7.95 -10.07 0.33
N LEU A 33 7.40 -8.91 0.68
CA LEU A 33 7.58 -8.33 2.01
C LEU A 33 6.86 -9.15 3.07
N TYR A 34 5.63 -9.58 2.81
CA TYR A 34 4.90 -10.46 3.73
C TYR A 34 5.60 -11.81 3.92
N THR A 35 5.98 -12.49 2.85
CA THR A 35 6.63 -13.81 2.96
C THR A 35 7.99 -13.73 3.65
N GLY A 36 8.67 -12.60 3.57
CA GLY A 36 9.93 -12.31 4.26
C GLY A 36 9.79 -11.66 5.63
N CYS A 37 8.55 -11.39 6.12
CA CYS A 37 8.33 -10.58 7.31
C CYS A 37 8.89 -11.19 8.60
N GLY A 38 9.09 -12.50 8.66
CA GLY A 38 9.75 -13.16 9.78
C GLY A 38 11.17 -12.66 10.05
N LYS A 39 11.82 -12.00 9.07
CA LYS A 39 13.17 -11.45 9.21
C LYS A 39 13.21 -10.13 9.97
N TYR A 40 12.16 -9.32 9.86
CA TYR A 40 12.13 -7.95 10.39
C TYR A 40 10.99 -7.68 11.37
N LEU A 41 9.95 -8.53 11.43
CA LEU A 41 8.91 -8.43 12.46
C LEU A 41 9.23 -9.27 13.68
N ALA A 42 8.92 -8.73 14.85
CA ALA A 42 8.98 -9.45 16.12
C ALA A 42 8.07 -10.70 16.11
N PRO A 43 8.29 -11.72 16.97
CA PRO A 43 7.48 -12.94 16.99
C PRO A 43 5.96 -12.72 17.13
N HIS A 44 5.56 -11.66 17.84
CA HIS A 44 4.18 -11.22 18.02
C HIS A 44 3.75 -10.10 17.04
N GLY A 45 4.64 -9.74 16.12
CA GLY A 45 4.42 -8.66 15.17
C GLY A 45 3.28 -8.94 14.20
N VAL A 46 2.61 -7.86 13.79
CA VAL A 46 1.46 -7.88 12.88
C VAL A 46 1.83 -7.28 11.54
N TYR A 47 1.53 -8.00 10.46
CA TYR A 47 1.62 -7.48 9.10
C TYR A 47 0.21 -7.11 8.62
N GLU A 48 -0.04 -5.83 8.41
CA GLU A 48 -1.31 -5.33 7.92
C GLU A 48 -1.16 -4.78 6.50
N SER A 49 -1.97 -5.28 5.56
CA SER A 49 -1.94 -4.84 4.18
C SER A 49 -3.29 -4.25 3.76
N VAL A 50 -3.24 -3.05 3.21
CA VAL A 50 -4.38 -2.37 2.57
C VAL A 50 -4.23 -2.34 1.04
N GLY A 51 -3.06 -2.72 0.54
CA GLY A 51 -2.73 -2.73 -0.87
C GLY A 51 -3.00 -4.07 -1.54
N VAL A 52 -3.40 -4.02 -2.80
CA VAL A 52 -3.45 -5.17 -3.70
C VAL A 52 -2.66 -4.82 -4.94
N ARG A 53 -1.58 -5.55 -5.20
CA ARG A 53 -0.72 -5.33 -6.37
C ARG A 53 -0.86 -6.50 -7.36
N PRO A 54 -1.77 -6.40 -8.33
CA PRO A 54 -1.85 -7.39 -9.40
C PRO A 54 -0.62 -7.25 -10.33
N PRO A 55 -0.16 -8.35 -10.96
CA PRO A 55 0.95 -8.30 -11.91
C PRO A 55 0.59 -7.57 -13.21
N SER A 56 -0.69 -7.48 -13.54
CA SER A 56 -1.21 -6.74 -14.70
C SER A 56 -2.58 -6.14 -14.40
N PHE A 57 -3.09 -5.28 -15.31
CA PHE A 57 -4.42 -4.68 -15.21
C PHE A 57 -5.56 -5.61 -15.66
N TRP A 58 -5.29 -6.88 -15.93
CA TRP A 58 -6.32 -7.86 -16.27
C TRP A 58 -7.17 -8.21 -15.05
N VAL A 59 -8.47 -8.29 -15.24
CA VAL A 59 -9.43 -8.60 -14.18
C VAL A 59 -9.09 -9.91 -13.44
N LEU A 60 -8.65 -10.92 -14.16
CA LEU A 60 -8.26 -12.21 -13.57
C LEU A 60 -7.04 -12.09 -12.66
N ASP A 61 -6.07 -11.25 -13.00
CA ASP A 61 -4.88 -11.03 -12.18
C ASP A 61 -5.24 -10.23 -10.92
N PHE A 62 -6.16 -9.29 -11.03
CA PHE A 62 -6.70 -8.59 -9.87
C PHE A 62 -7.43 -9.55 -8.93
N VAL A 63 -8.32 -10.38 -9.46
CA VAL A 63 -9.06 -11.40 -8.67
C VAL A 63 -8.08 -12.36 -7.99
N ARG A 64 -7.08 -12.85 -8.70
CA ARG A 64 -6.02 -13.72 -8.13
C ARG A 64 -5.26 -13.02 -7.02
N ALA A 65 -4.91 -11.74 -7.19
CA ALA A 65 -4.22 -10.97 -6.16
C ALA A 65 -5.08 -10.78 -4.90
N VAL A 66 -6.38 -10.51 -5.05
CA VAL A 66 -7.35 -10.43 -3.94
C VAL A 66 -7.49 -11.78 -3.22
N ILE A 67 -7.62 -12.88 -3.97
CA ILE A 67 -7.70 -14.23 -3.41
C ILE A 67 -6.43 -14.54 -2.62
N LYS A 68 -5.25 -14.21 -3.16
CA LYS A 68 -3.97 -14.43 -2.49
C LYS A 68 -3.84 -13.60 -1.21
N MET A 69 -4.26 -12.33 -1.23
CA MET A 69 -4.32 -11.50 -0.05
C MET A 69 -5.22 -12.12 1.03
N LYS A 70 -6.40 -12.60 0.65
CA LYS A 70 -7.32 -13.28 1.58
C LYS A 70 -6.76 -14.62 2.06
N ALA A 71 -6.12 -15.39 1.20
CA ALA A 71 -5.48 -16.63 1.59
C ALA A 71 -4.39 -16.42 2.66
N ASN A 72 -3.67 -15.30 2.63
CA ASN A 72 -2.69 -14.98 3.66
C ASN A 72 -3.30 -14.83 5.06
N GLU A 73 -4.57 -14.39 5.18
CA GLU A 73 -5.27 -14.28 6.47
C GLU A 73 -5.58 -15.65 7.09
N TYR A 74 -5.86 -16.65 6.22
CA TYR A 74 -6.26 -18.00 6.65
C TYR A 74 -5.09 -18.99 6.63
N TRP A 75 -3.95 -18.58 6.06
CA TRP A 75 -2.77 -19.44 6.02
C TRP A 75 -2.22 -19.69 7.43
N PRO A 76 -1.75 -20.90 7.73
CA PRO A 76 -1.20 -21.19 9.05
C PRO A 76 -0.09 -20.20 9.41
N GLN A 77 -0.16 -19.62 10.60
CA GLN A 77 0.92 -18.77 11.11
C GLN A 77 2.19 -19.60 11.42
N SER A 78 2.00 -20.88 11.71
CA SER A 78 3.09 -21.79 12.06
C SER A 78 4.10 -21.93 10.91
N THR A 79 5.35 -21.63 11.18
CA THR A 79 6.47 -21.80 10.23
C THR A 79 6.66 -23.28 9.84
N TRP A 80 6.30 -24.22 10.71
CA TRP A 80 6.33 -25.65 10.42
C TRP A 80 5.34 -26.04 9.30
N LEU A 81 4.24 -25.34 9.17
CA LEU A 81 3.24 -25.52 8.12
C LEU A 81 3.50 -24.59 6.90
N GLY A 82 4.67 -23.99 6.80
CA GLY A 82 5.05 -23.10 5.72
C GLY A 82 4.56 -21.64 5.88
N GLY A 83 4.06 -21.28 7.05
CA GLY A 83 3.65 -19.91 7.38
C GLY A 83 4.83 -19.00 7.70
N THR A 84 4.55 -17.71 7.83
CA THR A 84 5.58 -16.69 8.13
C THR A 84 5.92 -16.57 9.62
N GLY A 85 5.17 -17.23 10.49
CA GLY A 85 5.26 -17.06 11.94
C GLY A 85 4.69 -15.73 12.44
N ARG A 86 3.98 -14.97 11.58
CA ARG A 86 3.43 -13.65 11.90
C ARG A 86 1.95 -13.55 11.53
N VAL A 87 1.23 -12.71 12.27
CA VAL A 87 -0.18 -12.43 11.99
C VAL A 87 -0.29 -11.57 10.74
N TYR A 88 -1.12 -12.00 9.78
CA TYR A 88 -1.49 -11.18 8.63
C TYR A 88 -2.90 -10.65 8.77
N LYS A 89 -3.09 -9.37 8.44
CA LYS A 89 -4.41 -8.73 8.37
C LYS A 89 -4.56 -8.04 7.01
N GLY A 90 -5.56 -8.46 6.24
CA GLY A 90 -5.93 -7.79 4.99
C GLY A 90 -7.10 -6.84 5.21
N VAL A 91 -6.88 -5.56 5.12
CA VAL A 91 -7.93 -4.55 5.28
C VAL A 91 -8.56 -4.25 3.93
N SER A 92 -9.87 -4.43 3.83
CA SER A 92 -10.62 -4.04 2.64
C SER A 92 -11.16 -2.60 2.80
N MET A 93 -10.65 -1.69 1.98
CA MET A 93 -11.10 -0.30 1.93
C MET A 93 -12.28 -0.08 0.95
N MET A 94 -12.90 -1.16 0.47
CA MET A 94 -13.94 -1.10 -0.59
C MET A 94 -15.25 -0.44 -0.14
N LYS A 95 -15.51 -0.33 1.17
CA LYS A 95 -16.74 0.27 1.70
C LYS A 95 -16.44 1.15 2.93
N PRO A 96 -15.77 2.29 2.75
CA PRO A 96 -15.58 3.22 3.87
C PRO A 96 -16.95 3.76 4.31
N SER A 97 -17.18 3.84 5.61
CA SER A 97 -18.40 4.42 6.15
C SER A 97 -18.50 5.92 5.82
N ARG A 98 -19.71 6.49 5.91
CA ARG A 98 -19.87 7.95 5.78
C ARG A 98 -19.07 8.68 6.87
N GLN A 99 -19.05 8.12 8.07
CA GLN A 99 -18.33 8.70 9.21
C GLN A 99 -16.82 8.72 8.97
N ASP A 100 -16.23 7.63 8.43
CA ASP A 100 -14.80 7.58 8.12
C ASP A 100 -14.43 8.66 7.09
N ARG A 101 -15.24 8.80 6.04
CA ARG A 101 -15.02 9.85 5.03
C ARG A 101 -15.10 11.25 5.64
N GLN A 102 -16.09 11.50 6.51
CA GLN A 102 -16.23 12.78 7.19
C GLN A 102 -15.02 13.05 8.08
N THR A 103 -14.57 12.05 8.85
CA THR A 103 -13.39 12.18 9.71
C THR A 103 -12.13 12.54 8.91
N VAL A 104 -11.94 11.93 7.73
CA VAL A 104 -10.80 12.28 6.85
C VAL A 104 -10.91 13.74 6.36
N MET A 105 -12.13 14.18 5.98
CA MET A 105 -12.35 15.58 5.56
C MET A 105 -12.10 16.57 6.69
N ASP A 106 -12.51 16.25 7.92
CA ASP A 106 -12.27 17.07 9.10
C ASP A 106 -10.77 17.18 9.41
N TYR A 107 -10.02 16.08 9.23
CA TYR A 107 -8.56 16.08 9.38
C TYR A 107 -7.86 16.92 8.32
N LEU A 108 -8.36 16.90 7.09
CA LEU A 108 -7.86 17.76 6.01
C LEU A 108 -8.16 19.24 6.32
N ALA A 109 -9.39 19.56 6.70
CA ALA A 109 -9.82 20.93 7.00
C ALA A 109 -9.08 21.51 8.22
N SER A 110 -8.77 20.68 9.21
CA SER A 110 -8.00 21.10 10.41
C SER A 110 -6.49 21.09 10.21
N GLY A 111 -5.98 20.74 9.03
CA GLY A 111 -4.55 20.64 8.74
C GLY A 111 -3.82 19.49 9.42
N ARG A 112 -4.54 18.54 10.06
CA ARG A 112 -3.95 17.35 10.68
C ARG A 112 -3.43 16.36 9.66
N ILE A 113 -3.99 16.37 8.44
CA ILE A 113 -3.48 15.61 7.29
C ILE A 113 -3.05 16.62 6.24
N ARG A 114 -1.83 16.46 5.73
CA ARG A 114 -1.31 17.22 4.60
C ARG A 114 -1.36 16.38 3.34
N VAL A 115 -2.06 16.87 2.33
CA VAL A 115 -2.01 16.26 0.99
C VAL A 115 -0.84 16.85 0.22
N VAL A 116 0.03 16.00 -0.27
CA VAL A 116 1.09 16.39 -1.20
C VAL A 116 0.54 16.25 -2.62
N VAL A 117 0.60 17.33 -3.40
CA VAL A 117 0.28 17.35 -4.82
C VAL A 117 1.59 17.23 -5.58
N ASP A 118 1.71 16.20 -6.40
CA ASP A 118 2.86 15.97 -7.27
C ASP A 118 2.80 16.88 -8.51
N SER A 119 1.66 16.82 -9.20
CA SER A 119 1.46 17.59 -10.42
C SER A 119 -0.01 17.93 -10.64
N THR A 120 -0.24 19.05 -11.37
CA THR A 120 -1.58 19.50 -11.75
C THR A 120 -1.61 19.63 -13.27
N TRP A 121 -2.66 19.10 -13.89
CA TRP A 121 -2.83 19.02 -15.33
C TRP A 121 -4.16 19.64 -15.73
N GLU A 122 -4.21 20.24 -16.91
CA GLU A 122 -5.48 20.67 -17.50
C GLU A 122 -6.21 19.46 -18.12
N TRP A 123 -7.53 19.58 -18.30
CA TRP A 123 -8.36 18.47 -18.78
C TRP A 123 -7.88 17.89 -20.13
N GLU A 124 -7.43 18.75 -21.03
CA GLU A 124 -6.92 18.36 -22.34
C GLU A 124 -5.70 17.43 -22.26
N HIS A 125 -4.98 17.48 -21.13
CA HIS A 125 -3.80 16.66 -20.86
C HIS A 125 -4.06 15.50 -19.90
N ALA A 126 -5.33 15.17 -19.63
CA ALA A 126 -5.70 14.11 -18.69
C ALA A 126 -5.04 12.77 -19.02
N ARG A 127 -4.89 12.43 -20.32
CA ARG A 127 -4.19 11.23 -20.75
C ARG A 127 -2.72 11.21 -20.30
N ALA A 128 -2.01 12.31 -20.49
CA ALA A 128 -0.62 12.42 -20.07
C ALA A 128 -0.48 12.36 -18.53
N ALA A 129 -1.47 12.90 -17.79
CA ALA A 129 -1.53 12.76 -16.33
C ALA A 129 -1.65 11.29 -15.91
N TYR A 130 -2.46 10.47 -16.59
CA TYR A 130 -2.56 9.03 -16.35
C TYR A 130 -1.27 8.29 -16.70
N GLU A 131 -0.63 8.65 -17.82
CA GLU A 131 0.67 8.07 -18.20
C GLU A 131 1.74 8.38 -17.16
N HIS A 132 1.79 9.61 -16.66
CA HIS A 132 2.68 10.01 -15.56
C HIS A 132 2.41 9.19 -14.28
N LEU A 133 1.15 9.08 -13.87
CA LEU A 133 0.77 8.27 -12.71
C LEU A 133 1.14 6.79 -12.90
N GLY A 134 0.96 6.26 -14.12
CA GLY A 134 1.26 4.87 -14.48
C GLY A 134 2.75 4.50 -14.39
N GLN A 135 3.65 5.48 -14.43
CA GLN A 135 5.09 5.27 -14.22
C GLN A 135 5.42 4.89 -12.77
N GLY A 136 4.49 5.13 -11.83
CA GLY A 136 4.64 4.73 -10.43
C GLY A 136 5.62 5.56 -9.60
N HIS A 137 6.08 6.71 -10.11
CA HIS A 137 7.06 7.58 -9.46
C HIS A 137 6.46 8.89 -8.91
N ALA A 138 5.13 9.09 -9.06
CA ALA A 138 4.47 10.26 -8.52
C ALA A 138 4.65 10.37 -7.00
N ALA A 139 5.18 11.48 -6.52
CA ALA A 139 5.47 11.71 -5.10
C ALA A 139 4.26 12.29 -4.33
N GLY A 140 3.07 12.22 -4.91
CA GLY A 140 1.85 12.76 -4.33
C GLY A 140 0.63 12.51 -5.21
N LYS A 141 -0.36 13.40 -5.12
CA LYS A 141 -1.57 13.32 -5.95
C LYS A 141 -1.32 13.96 -7.31
N VAL A 142 -1.68 13.24 -8.36
CA VAL A 142 -1.79 13.79 -9.72
C VAL A 142 -3.22 14.31 -9.87
N VAL A 143 -3.37 15.61 -10.09
CA VAL A 143 -4.66 16.31 -10.15
C VAL A 143 -4.93 16.74 -11.57
N VAL A 144 -6.16 16.49 -12.06
CA VAL A 144 -6.64 17.02 -13.36
C VAL A 144 -7.75 18.03 -13.09
N LYS A 145 -7.57 19.24 -13.57
CA LYS A 145 -8.59 20.29 -13.50
C LYS A 145 -9.62 20.09 -14.61
N VAL A 146 -10.87 19.88 -14.22
CA VAL A 146 -11.99 19.68 -15.15
C VAL A 146 -12.65 21.03 -15.48
N ASP A 147 -12.69 21.94 -14.51
CA ASP A 147 -13.19 23.31 -14.69
C ASP A 147 -12.04 24.30 -14.48
N PRO A 148 -11.62 25.04 -15.53
CA PRO A 148 -10.58 26.04 -15.41
C PRO A 148 -10.95 27.22 -14.48
N LYS A 149 -12.23 27.36 -14.10
CA LYS A 149 -12.72 28.39 -13.18
C LYS A 149 -12.84 27.92 -11.74
N ALA A 150 -12.49 26.67 -11.45
CA ALA A 150 -12.65 26.04 -10.12
C ALA A 150 -11.63 26.47 -9.07
N TYR A 151 -10.89 27.60 -9.31
CA TYR A 151 -9.98 28.22 -8.32
C TYR A 151 -9.93 29.72 -8.50
#